data_18f23e28d10accef514d9036b5a79c18
#
_entry.id   18f23e28d10accef514d9036b5a79c18
#
_cell.length_a   1.000
_cell.length_b   1.000
_cell.length_c   1.000
_cell.angle_alpha   90.00
_cell.angle_beta   90.00
_cell.angle_gamma   90.00
#
_symmetry.space_group_name_H-M   'P 1'
#
loop_
_entity.id
_entity.type
_entity.pdbx_description
1 polymer ?
#
loop_
_entity_poly.entity_id
_entity_poly.type
_entity_poly.pdbx_seq_one_letter_code
_entity_poly.pdbx_strand_id
1 'polypeptide(L)'
;MAEPHLCFIGRWTPFHLGHWEIMKRTAAKEPGKALNVLVRATSTDAYPATVRKRMVEYSLRSMGIPHTVQIIANTHALYYGRGVGWAPREIEVEAGLASISATKIRQMQTEGDDGWKKLVAPGVDEFIEAEQL
;
A
#
# COMPACT_ATOMS: atom_id res chain seq x y z
N MET A 1 -13.79 0.26 22.90
CA MET A 1 -13.08 -0.90 22.36
C MET A 1 -12.95 -0.74 20.87
N ALA A 2 -11.73 -0.92 20.32
CA ALA A 2 -11.50 -0.72 18.90
C ALA A 2 -12.09 -1.87 18.07
N GLU A 3 -12.72 -1.52 16.96
CA GLU A 3 -13.18 -2.50 15.99
C GLU A 3 -11.99 -3.17 15.30
N PRO A 4 -12.11 -4.43 14.90
CA PRO A 4 -11.06 -5.08 14.12
C PRO A 4 -10.79 -4.35 12.81
N HIS A 5 -9.52 -4.25 12.42
CA HIS A 5 -9.10 -3.60 11.20
C HIS A 5 -8.78 -4.63 10.12
N LEU A 6 -8.87 -4.18 8.88
CA LEU A 6 -8.36 -4.94 7.73
C LEU A 6 -6.89 -4.57 7.57
N CYS A 7 -6.01 -5.54 7.73
CA CYS A 7 -4.57 -5.31 7.74
C CYS A 7 -3.94 -5.66 6.40
N PHE A 8 -3.15 -4.74 5.85
CA PHE A 8 -2.43 -4.94 4.60
C PHE A 8 -0.93 -4.77 4.85
N ILE A 9 -0.14 -5.75 4.45
CA ILE A 9 1.31 -5.72 4.64
C ILE A 9 1.98 -5.61 3.29
N GLY A 10 2.93 -4.68 3.15
CA GLY A 10 3.66 -4.52 1.91
C GLY A 10 4.86 -3.60 2.03
N ARG A 11 5.56 -3.44 0.92
CA ARG A 11 6.69 -2.52 0.81
C ARG A 11 6.26 -1.14 0.32
N TRP A 12 5.28 -1.10 -0.56
CA TRP A 12 4.68 0.15 -1.09
C TRP A 12 5.73 1.09 -1.71
N THR A 13 6.47 0.63 -2.70
CA THR A 13 7.64 1.34 -3.23
C THR A 13 7.64 1.52 -4.77
N PRO A 14 6.79 2.37 -5.35
CA PRO A 14 5.81 3.23 -4.69
C PRO A 14 4.46 2.55 -4.47
N PHE A 15 3.61 3.20 -3.71
CA PHE A 15 2.21 2.80 -3.56
C PHE A 15 1.49 3.04 -4.89
N HIS A 16 0.97 1.98 -5.48
CA HIS A 16 0.43 2.08 -6.84
C HIS A 16 -1.06 1.76 -6.92
N LEU A 17 -1.62 1.95 -8.10
CA LEU A 17 -3.06 1.83 -8.33
C LEU A 17 -3.59 0.42 -8.02
N GLY A 18 -2.81 -0.62 -8.30
CA GLY A 18 -3.18 -1.99 -7.95
C GLY A 18 -3.38 -2.17 -6.45
N HIS A 19 -2.47 -1.63 -5.64
CA HIS A 19 -2.58 -1.66 -4.18
C HIS A 19 -3.83 -0.92 -3.70
N TRP A 20 -4.03 0.28 -4.22
CA TRP A 20 -5.15 1.15 -3.84
C TRP A 20 -6.50 0.52 -4.15
N GLU A 21 -6.64 -0.06 -5.35
CA GLU A 21 -7.86 -0.74 -5.76
C GLU A 21 -8.16 -1.97 -4.92
N ILE A 22 -7.13 -2.75 -4.58
CA ILE A 22 -7.27 -3.91 -3.70
C ILE A 22 -7.82 -3.50 -2.34
N MET A 23 -7.26 -2.46 -1.74
CA MET A 23 -7.71 -1.95 -0.45
C MET A 23 -9.15 -1.45 -0.53
N LYS A 24 -9.47 -0.70 -1.56
CA LYS A 24 -10.81 -0.16 -1.78
C LYS A 24 -11.85 -1.27 -1.92
N ARG A 25 -11.57 -2.27 -2.75
CA ARG A 25 -12.48 -3.39 -2.99
C ARG A 25 -12.67 -4.25 -1.74
N THR A 26 -11.60 -4.48 -1.00
CA THR A 26 -11.66 -5.26 0.25
C THR A 26 -12.50 -4.53 1.29
N ALA A 27 -12.29 -3.21 1.43
CA ALA A 27 -13.08 -2.39 2.35
C ALA A 27 -14.56 -2.40 1.98
N ALA A 28 -14.90 -2.40 0.70
CA ALA A 28 -16.28 -2.46 0.24
C ALA A 28 -16.97 -3.79 0.59
N LYS A 29 -16.21 -4.89 0.63
CA LYS A 29 -16.73 -6.21 1.00
C LYS A 29 -16.91 -6.37 2.51
N GLU A 30 -16.20 -5.59 3.31
CA GLU A 30 -16.24 -5.65 4.76
C GLU A 30 -16.52 -4.25 5.33
N PRO A 31 -17.72 -3.71 5.11
CA PRO A 31 -18.04 -2.33 5.48
C PRO A 31 -17.94 -2.10 6.99
N GLY A 32 -17.59 -0.86 7.34
CA GLY A 32 -17.49 -0.47 8.75
C GLY A 32 -16.15 -0.77 9.40
N LYS A 33 -15.21 -1.39 8.68
CA LYS A 33 -13.86 -1.68 9.20
C LYS A 33 -12.86 -0.65 8.70
N ALA A 34 -11.97 -0.22 9.59
CA ALA A 34 -10.86 0.65 9.24
C ALA A 34 -9.72 -0.16 8.62
N LEU A 35 -8.84 0.53 7.92
CA LEU A 35 -7.64 -0.09 7.34
C LEU A 35 -6.46 0.08 8.28
N ASN A 36 -5.60 -0.94 8.37
CA ASN A 36 -4.31 -0.84 9.03
C ASN A 36 -3.25 -1.26 8.02
N VAL A 37 -2.50 -0.29 7.52
CA VAL A 37 -1.49 -0.53 6.48
C VAL A 37 -0.12 -0.60 7.12
N LEU A 38 0.57 -1.72 6.92
CA LEU A 38 1.87 -1.97 7.51
C LEU A 38 2.94 -1.83 6.43
N VAL A 39 3.89 -0.91 6.68
CA VAL A 39 5.01 -0.63 5.79
C VAL A 39 6.24 -1.42 6.28
N ARG A 40 6.73 -2.36 5.49
CA ARG A 40 7.90 -3.14 5.85
C ARG A 40 9.15 -2.26 5.76
N ALA A 41 9.94 -2.22 6.83
CA ALA A 41 11.17 -1.44 6.89
C ALA A 41 12.32 -2.16 6.17
N THR A 42 12.24 -2.18 4.84
CA THR A 42 13.28 -2.74 3.98
C THR A 42 14.29 -1.67 3.61
N SER A 43 15.58 -2.00 3.65
CA SER A 43 16.66 -1.01 3.48
C SER A 43 17.07 -0.76 2.03
N THR A 44 16.64 -1.62 1.11
CA THR A 44 17.06 -1.56 -0.30
C THR A 44 16.02 -0.91 -1.22
N ASP A 45 14.95 -0.36 -0.66
CA ASP A 45 13.90 0.25 -1.45
C ASP A 45 14.31 1.64 -1.96
N ALA A 46 13.73 2.02 -3.11
CA ALA A 46 13.98 3.33 -3.72
C ALA A 46 13.53 4.49 -2.83
N TYR A 47 12.52 4.24 -1.98
CA TYR A 47 12.02 5.24 -1.03
C TYR A 47 12.19 4.71 0.39
N PRO A 48 12.71 5.54 1.33
CA PRO A 48 12.80 5.13 2.74
C PRO A 48 11.42 4.78 3.34
N ALA A 49 11.39 3.95 4.36
CA ALA A 49 10.13 3.52 4.99
C ALA A 49 9.31 4.70 5.50
N THR A 50 9.95 5.73 6.06
CA THR A 50 9.28 6.93 6.53
C THR A 50 8.58 7.68 5.39
N VAL A 51 9.21 7.74 4.23
CA VAL A 51 8.63 8.36 3.04
C VAL A 51 7.47 7.53 2.51
N ARG A 52 7.63 6.22 2.46
CA ARG A 52 6.56 5.32 2.00
C ARG A 52 5.33 5.39 2.90
N LYS A 53 5.54 5.48 4.21
CA LYS A 53 4.45 5.69 5.17
C LYS A 53 3.66 6.96 4.83
N ARG A 54 4.34 8.08 4.66
CA ARG A 54 3.71 9.36 4.32
C ARG A 54 3.01 9.33 2.97
N MET A 55 3.60 8.64 2.00
CA MET A 55 3.03 8.45 0.67
C MET A 55 1.69 7.72 0.74
N VAL A 56 1.62 6.63 1.49
CA VAL A 56 0.39 5.85 1.68
C VAL A 56 -0.66 6.68 2.43
N GLU A 57 -0.26 7.35 3.51
CA GLU A 57 -1.16 8.22 4.26
C GLU A 57 -1.78 9.30 3.38
N TYR A 58 -0.96 9.93 2.56
CA TYR A 58 -1.43 10.98 1.65
C TYR A 58 -2.46 10.45 0.66
N SER A 59 -2.20 9.30 0.05
CA SER A 59 -3.11 8.69 -0.91
C SER A 59 -4.40 8.21 -0.27
N LEU A 60 -4.34 7.60 0.91
CA LEU A 60 -5.53 7.04 1.55
C LEU A 60 -6.54 8.10 2.01
N ARG A 61 -6.12 9.35 2.13
CA ARG A 61 -7.06 10.46 2.44
C ARG A 61 -8.19 10.53 1.42
N SER A 62 -7.89 10.29 0.14
CA SER A 62 -8.90 10.34 -0.92
C SER A 62 -9.88 9.16 -0.89
N MET A 63 -9.54 8.09 -0.20
CA MET A 63 -10.40 6.92 -0.09
C MET A 63 -11.56 7.13 0.89
N GLY A 64 -11.39 8.05 1.86
CA GLY A 64 -12.44 8.38 2.81
C GLY A 64 -12.75 7.31 3.85
N ILE A 65 -11.87 6.32 4.02
CA ILE A 65 -12.03 5.23 4.97
C ILE A 65 -11.05 5.46 6.12
N PRO A 66 -11.49 5.32 7.39
CA PRO A 66 -10.57 5.43 8.52
C PRO A 66 -9.40 4.47 8.37
N HIS A 67 -8.20 4.96 8.63
CA HIS A 67 -6.99 4.16 8.42
C HIS A 67 -5.87 4.58 9.36
N THR A 68 -4.96 3.64 9.61
CA THR A 68 -3.68 3.89 10.24
C THR A 68 -2.59 3.31 9.36
N VAL A 69 -1.42 3.94 9.34
CA VAL A 69 -0.25 3.46 8.60
C VAL A 69 0.90 3.37 9.60
N GLN A 70 1.53 2.20 9.68
CA GLN A 70 2.58 1.92 10.65
C GLN A 70 3.78 1.30 9.96
N ILE A 71 4.98 1.68 10.40
CA ILE A 71 6.21 1.03 9.95
C ILE A 71 6.47 -0.18 10.86
N ILE A 72 6.70 -1.33 10.27
CA ILE A 72 7.06 -2.55 10.99
C ILE A 72 8.43 -3.04 10.54
N ALA A 73 9.05 -3.89 11.35
CA ALA A 73 10.30 -4.54 10.99
C ALA A 73 10.14 -5.33 9.69
N ASN A 74 11.26 -5.55 8.99
CA ASN A 74 11.25 -6.38 7.78
C ASN A 74 10.92 -7.82 8.17
N THR A 75 9.64 -8.15 8.04
CA THR A 75 9.07 -9.39 8.54
C THR A 75 9.35 -10.55 7.60
N HIS A 76 9.93 -11.63 8.13
CA HIS A 76 10.15 -12.86 7.39
C HIS A 76 8.94 -13.78 7.45
N ALA A 77 8.30 -13.89 8.61
CA ALA A 77 7.16 -14.78 8.82
C ALA A 77 6.25 -14.24 9.92
N LEU A 78 4.99 -14.61 9.84
CA LEU A 78 3.99 -14.23 10.84
C LEU A 78 3.54 -15.49 11.57
N TYR A 79 3.73 -15.50 12.89
CA TYR A 79 3.29 -16.60 13.74
C TYR A 79 2.11 -16.15 14.58
N TYR A 80 1.10 -16.99 14.68
CA TYR A 80 -0.06 -16.69 15.52
C TYR A 80 -0.49 -17.95 16.27
N GLY A 81 -0.97 -17.73 17.50
CA GLY A 81 -1.45 -18.81 18.35
C GLY A 81 -2.89 -19.16 18.09
N ARG A 82 -3.32 -20.26 18.73
CA ARG A 82 -4.72 -20.69 18.67
C ARG A 82 -5.64 -19.61 19.25
N GLY A 83 -6.75 -19.35 18.59
CA GLY A 83 -7.75 -18.42 19.09
C GLY A 83 -7.54 -16.96 18.76
N VAL A 84 -6.51 -16.61 17.98
CA VAL A 84 -6.29 -15.23 17.54
C VAL A 84 -7.44 -14.75 16.66
N GLY A 85 -8.02 -15.65 15.86
CA GLY A 85 -9.18 -15.30 15.04
C GLY A 85 -8.85 -14.58 13.75
N TRP A 86 -7.57 -14.47 13.40
CA TRP A 86 -7.16 -13.87 12.12
C TRP A 86 -7.37 -14.84 10.97
N ALA A 87 -7.79 -14.30 9.85
CA ALA A 87 -7.91 -15.05 8.60
C ALA A 87 -6.91 -14.48 7.60
N PRO A 88 -5.77 -15.14 7.37
CA PRO A 88 -4.87 -14.73 6.30
C PRO A 88 -5.57 -14.97 4.96
N ARG A 89 -5.65 -13.93 4.16
CA ARG A 89 -6.36 -13.96 2.88
C ARG A 89 -5.46 -13.40 1.79
N GLU A 90 -5.33 -14.17 0.72
CA GLU A 90 -4.67 -13.71 -0.49
C GLU A 90 -5.71 -13.03 -1.36
N ILE A 91 -5.35 -11.90 -1.95
CA ILE A 91 -6.26 -11.14 -2.79
C ILE A 91 -5.95 -11.44 -4.25
N GLU A 92 -6.96 -11.91 -4.97
CA GLU A 92 -6.87 -12.12 -6.41
C GLU A 92 -7.46 -10.92 -7.12
N VAL A 93 -6.76 -10.46 -8.17
CA VAL A 93 -7.19 -9.33 -8.98
C VAL A 93 -7.14 -9.72 -10.45
N GLU A 94 -7.92 -9.02 -11.26
CA GLU A 94 -7.89 -9.22 -12.71
C GLU A 94 -6.53 -8.84 -13.30
N ALA A 95 -6.22 -9.41 -14.48
CA ALA A 95 -4.92 -9.28 -15.12
C ALA A 95 -4.49 -7.82 -15.32
N GLY A 96 -5.42 -6.92 -15.59
CA GLY A 96 -5.12 -5.49 -15.77
C GLY A 96 -4.48 -4.86 -14.54
N LEU A 97 -5.01 -5.13 -13.35
CA LEU A 97 -4.44 -4.66 -12.09
C LEU A 97 -3.19 -5.45 -11.71
N ALA A 98 -3.20 -6.76 -11.92
CA ALA A 98 -2.06 -7.62 -11.60
C ALA A 98 -0.81 -7.26 -12.40
N SER A 99 -0.96 -6.64 -13.58
CA SER A 99 0.16 -6.23 -14.43
C SER A 99 0.87 -4.96 -13.91
N ILE A 100 0.24 -4.20 -13.00
CA ILE A 100 0.85 -3.01 -12.44
C ILE A 100 1.88 -3.47 -11.39
N SER A 101 3.13 -3.05 -11.56
CA SER A 101 4.19 -3.41 -10.63
C SER A 101 5.02 -2.19 -10.24
N ALA A 102 5.49 -2.18 -9.00
CA ALA A 102 6.38 -1.14 -8.51
C ALA A 102 7.70 -1.11 -9.28
N THR A 103 8.21 -2.27 -9.66
CA THR A 103 9.45 -2.39 -10.45
C THR A 103 9.31 -1.66 -11.79
N LYS A 104 8.21 -1.91 -12.50
CA LYS A 104 7.95 -1.25 -13.78
C LYS A 104 7.81 0.27 -13.62
N ILE A 105 7.11 0.70 -12.57
CA ILE A 105 6.94 2.14 -12.28
C ILE A 105 8.30 2.79 -12.06
N ARG A 106 9.16 2.19 -11.24
CA ARG A 106 10.50 2.72 -10.98
C ARG A 106 11.35 2.76 -12.26
N GLN A 107 11.21 1.75 -13.11
CA GLN A 107 11.89 1.72 -14.40
C GLN A 107 11.45 2.89 -15.28
N MET A 108 10.15 3.14 -15.37
CA MET A 108 9.61 4.27 -16.13
C MET A 108 10.14 5.60 -15.59
N GLN A 109 10.20 5.77 -14.28
CA GLN A 109 10.76 6.97 -13.65
C GLN A 109 12.21 7.16 -14.04
N THR A 110 13.01 6.11 -14.02
CA THR A 110 14.43 6.15 -14.41
C THR A 110 14.60 6.53 -15.88
N GLU A 111 13.71 6.07 -16.74
CA GLU A 111 13.75 6.35 -18.18
C GLU A 111 13.17 7.71 -18.56
N GLY A 112 12.61 8.44 -17.60
CA GLY A 112 11.96 9.72 -17.86
C GLY A 112 10.59 9.59 -18.52
N ASP A 113 9.96 8.42 -18.43
CA ASP A 113 8.63 8.17 -18.98
C ASP A 113 7.57 8.56 -17.94
N ASP A 114 6.86 9.65 -18.19
CA ASP A 114 5.84 10.21 -17.31
C ASP A 114 4.59 9.33 -17.18
N GLY A 115 4.49 8.26 -17.96
CA GLY A 115 3.36 7.32 -17.87
C GLY A 115 3.19 6.68 -16.51
N TRP A 116 4.24 6.66 -15.67
CA TRP A 116 4.16 6.12 -14.31
C TRP A 116 3.13 6.85 -13.44
N LYS A 117 2.90 8.13 -13.71
CA LYS A 117 1.97 8.95 -12.93
C LYS A 117 0.54 8.42 -12.94
N LYS A 118 0.17 7.70 -14.00
CA LYS A 118 -1.15 7.07 -14.13
C LYS A 118 -1.24 5.72 -13.44
N LEU A 119 -0.12 5.15 -13.03
CA LEU A 119 -0.04 3.82 -12.45
C LEU A 119 0.09 3.84 -10.94
N VAL A 120 0.37 5.00 -10.35
CA VAL A 120 0.44 5.13 -8.89
C VAL A 120 -0.94 5.38 -8.31
N ALA A 121 -1.07 5.17 -7.00
CA ALA A 121 -2.31 5.44 -6.29
C ALA A 121 -2.65 6.94 -6.32
N PRO A 122 -3.93 7.30 -6.17
CA PRO A 122 -4.34 8.71 -6.20
C PRO A 122 -3.51 9.59 -5.27
N GLY A 123 -2.97 10.68 -5.81
CA GLY A 123 -2.18 11.66 -5.07
C GLY A 123 -0.69 11.31 -4.92
N VAL A 124 -0.28 10.09 -5.22
CA VAL A 124 1.12 9.67 -5.03
C VAL A 124 2.07 10.39 -5.98
N ASP A 125 1.66 10.66 -7.21
CA ASP A 125 2.47 11.42 -8.17
C ASP A 125 2.73 12.84 -7.66
N GLU A 126 1.71 13.52 -7.13
CA GLU A 126 1.86 14.85 -6.54
C GLU A 126 2.78 14.82 -5.32
N PHE A 127 2.62 13.80 -4.48
CA PHE A 127 3.46 13.63 -3.29
C PHE A 127 4.93 13.47 -3.67
N ILE A 128 5.23 12.61 -4.64
CA ILE A 128 6.60 12.37 -5.09
C ILE A 128 7.21 13.65 -5.66
N GLU A 129 6.47 14.39 -6.47
CA GLU A 129 6.94 15.64 -7.06
C GLU A 129 7.18 16.71 -5.99
N ALA A 130 6.26 16.87 -5.04
CA ALA A 130 6.38 17.87 -3.98
C ALA A 130 7.56 17.59 -3.05
N GLU A 131 7.87 16.33 -2.78
CA GLU A 131 9.01 15.94 -1.93
C GLU A 131 10.33 15.87 -2.71
N GLN A 132 10.30 16.08 -4.02
CA GLN A 132 11.48 16.01 -4.90
C GLN A 132 12.19 14.64 -4.81
N LEU A 133 11.42 13.61 -4.80
CA LEU A 133 11.93 12.24 -4.69
C LEU A 133 12.40 11.67 -6.03
#